data_d9bb7dac0b640b49c0d37c5411287206
#
_entry.id   d9bb7dac0b640b49c0d37c5411287206
#
_cell.length_a   1.000
_cell.length_b   1.000
_cell.length_c   1.000
_cell.angle_alpha   90.00
_cell.angle_beta   90.00
_cell.angle_gamma   90.00
#
_symmetry.space_group_name_H-M   'P 1'
#
loop_
_entity.id
_entity.type
_entity.pdbx_description
1 polymer ?
#
loop_
_entity_poly.entity_id
_entity_poly.type
_entity_poly.pdbx_seq_one_letter_code
_entity_poly.pdbx_strand_id
1 'polypeptide(L)'
;MTTAAVPGAQPGRTKSFLRLVMIEHSVFALPFAYTAALTAMYQTDKNIHWWTLFLVTVCMVGLRTFAMACNRIIDREIDARNPRTAHRELVTGAVSVRSAWTGAGIAVVVFLGAAALLNPLCLALAPLAVVPMVVYPYGKRFTNFPHAILGLAQAIGPIGAWLAVTGEWSWDAVILGLAVGVWIGGFDLIFACQDVQADRAHGVKSVPARFGIPAALWGARASAVVTTGLLVWYALVTDAGLFFWTGLVIVVAAFCYEHSIVKPHDLSRLNRAFFTTNGFIGITLFVCALLDLLVRGLTP
;
A
#
# COMPACT_ATOMS: atom_id res chain seq x y z
N MET A 1 -29.21 22.45 -34.35
CA MET A 1 -27.88 23.02 -34.13
C MET A 1 -27.21 22.22 -33.03
N THR A 2 -26.35 21.27 -33.40
CA THR A 2 -25.64 20.38 -32.50
C THR A 2 -24.37 21.10 -32.01
N THR A 3 -24.35 21.52 -30.77
CA THR A 3 -23.13 22.10 -30.13
C THR A 3 -22.08 21.02 -30.01
N ALA A 4 -21.05 21.10 -30.85
CA ALA A 4 -19.84 20.28 -30.71
C ALA A 4 -19.18 20.52 -29.35
N ALA A 5 -19.03 19.48 -28.57
CA ALA A 5 -18.28 19.53 -27.33
C ALA A 5 -16.83 19.92 -27.63
N VAL A 6 -16.35 21.02 -27.02
CA VAL A 6 -14.96 21.47 -27.11
C VAL A 6 -14.09 20.36 -26.53
N PRO A 7 -13.07 19.86 -27.25
CA PRO A 7 -12.16 18.88 -26.71
C PRO A 7 -11.40 19.51 -25.53
N GLY A 8 -11.66 19.04 -24.31
CA GLY A 8 -10.94 19.48 -23.13
C GLY A 8 -9.43 19.29 -23.35
N ALA A 9 -8.64 20.32 -23.04
CA ALA A 9 -7.18 20.31 -23.18
C ALA A 9 -6.61 19.03 -22.54
N GLN A 10 -5.84 18.25 -23.30
CA GLN A 10 -5.21 17.05 -22.79
C GLN A 10 -4.28 17.43 -21.62
N PRO A 11 -4.36 16.74 -20.47
CA PRO A 11 -3.53 17.07 -19.34
C PRO A 11 -2.05 16.94 -19.73
N GLY A 12 -1.21 17.89 -19.29
CA GLY A 12 0.22 17.88 -19.59
C GLY A 12 0.88 16.54 -19.18
N ARG A 13 1.97 16.15 -19.85
CA ARG A 13 2.65 14.86 -19.67
C ARG A 13 2.94 14.51 -18.21
N THR A 14 3.38 15.47 -17.39
CA THR A 14 3.62 15.28 -15.95
C THR A 14 2.35 14.92 -15.20
N LYS A 15 1.24 15.63 -15.45
CA LYS A 15 -0.05 15.34 -14.81
C LYS A 15 -0.58 13.97 -15.21
N SER A 16 -0.41 13.55 -16.45
CA SER A 16 -0.77 12.21 -16.92
C SER A 16 0.08 11.12 -16.25
N PHE A 17 1.39 11.36 -16.04
CA PHE A 17 2.25 10.43 -15.32
C PHE A 17 1.88 10.33 -13.83
N LEU A 18 1.61 11.44 -13.14
CA LEU A 18 1.17 11.43 -11.74
C LEU A 18 -0.15 10.67 -11.55
N ARG A 19 -1.09 10.79 -12.51
CA ARG A 19 -2.32 9.97 -12.52
C ARG A 19 -2.00 8.48 -12.75
N LEU A 20 -1.10 8.17 -13.67
CA LEU A 20 -0.68 6.79 -13.95
C LEU A 20 -0.19 6.09 -12.69
N VAL A 21 0.63 6.77 -11.87
CA VAL A 21 1.19 6.20 -10.64
C VAL A 21 0.28 6.37 -9.42
N MET A 22 -0.88 6.99 -9.59
CA MET A 22 -1.88 7.18 -8.52
C MET A 22 -1.25 7.73 -7.24
N ILE A 23 -0.55 8.87 -7.37
CA ILE A 23 0.24 9.45 -6.26
C ILE A 23 -0.59 9.68 -4.98
N GLU A 24 -1.88 9.96 -5.13
CA GLU A 24 -2.81 10.15 -4.02
C GLU A 24 -2.89 8.90 -3.09
N HIS A 25 -2.62 7.72 -3.63
CA HIS A 25 -2.67 6.48 -2.85
C HIS A 25 -1.39 6.22 -2.03
N SER A 26 -0.38 7.07 -2.13
CA SER A 26 0.82 6.99 -1.27
C SER A 26 0.47 7.20 0.21
N VAL A 27 -0.67 7.84 0.49
CA VAL A 27 -1.19 8.07 1.84
C VAL A 27 -1.48 6.76 2.61
N PHE A 28 -1.74 5.64 1.94
CA PHE A 28 -2.07 4.40 2.66
C PHE A 28 -0.88 3.71 3.33
N ALA A 29 0.30 3.77 2.73
CA ALA A 29 1.49 3.06 3.24
C ALA A 29 2.39 3.94 4.13
N LEU A 30 2.43 5.25 3.88
CA LEU A 30 3.24 6.22 4.63
C LEU A 30 2.95 6.24 6.14
N PRO A 31 1.68 6.23 6.62
CA PRO A 31 1.36 6.22 8.04
C PRO A 31 2.05 5.09 8.80
N PHE A 32 2.09 3.89 8.23
CA PHE A 32 2.71 2.74 8.88
C PHE A 32 4.23 2.77 8.83
N ALA A 33 4.83 3.29 7.76
CA ALA A 33 6.26 3.53 7.72
C ALA A 33 6.68 4.55 8.79
N TYR A 34 5.90 5.61 8.98
CA TYR A 34 6.15 6.58 10.05
C TYR A 34 5.91 6.00 11.44
N THR A 35 4.87 5.18 11.63
CA THR A 35 4.67 4.47 12.90
C THR A 35 5.90 3.64 13.25
N ALA A 36 6.45 2.87 12.29
CA ALA A 36 7.66 2.09 12.49
C ALA A 36 8.89 2.98 12.80
N ALA A 37 9.12 4.01 11.98
CA ALA A 37 10.26 4.91 12.16
C ALA A 37 10.21 5.64 13.51
N LEU A 38 9.06 6.21 13.88
CA LEU A 38 8.91 6.95 15.14
C LEU A 38 8.99 6.04 16.36
N THR A 39 8.48 4.79 16.28
CA THR A 39 8.66 3.81 17.36
C THR A 39 10.14 3.43 17.51
N ALA A 40 10.85 3.23 16.38
CA ALA A 40 12.29 2.98 16.39
C ALA A 40 13.08 4.15 17.01
N MET A 41 12.77 5.38 16.64
CA MET A 41 13.37 6.60 17.23
C MET A 41 13.10 6.68 18.74
N TYR A 42 11.85 6.42 19.15
CA TYR A 42 11.49 6.38 20.56
C TYR A 42 12.29 5.34 21.36
N GLN A 43 12.51 4.15 20.79
CA GLN A 43 13.29 3.09 21.45
C GLN A 43 14.79 3.36 21.45
N THR A 44 15.30 4.20 20.54
CA THR A 44 16.75 4.49 20.40
C THR A 44 17.16 5.65 21.31
N ASP A 45 16.66 6.85 21.05
CA ASP A 45 17.12 8.08 21.73
C ASP A 45 15.98 9.07 22.07
N LYS A 46 14.74 8.71 21.75
CA LYS A 46 13.52 9.51 21.96
C LYS A 46 13.52 10.86 21.23
N ASN A 47 14.27 11.00 20.15
CA ASN A 47 14.33 12.21 19.34
C ASN A 47 13.79 11.97 17.93
N ILE A 48 13.06 12.93 17.36
CA ILE A 48 12.60 12.85 15.96
C ILE A 48 13.73 13.28 15.04
N HIS A 49 14.20 12.37 14.21
CA HIS A 49 15.21 12.62 13.19
C HIS A 49 14.53 13.03 11.87
N TRP A 50 14.26 14.31 11.72
CA TRP A 50 13.52 14.87 10.56
C TRP A 50 14.13 14.52 9.21
N TRP A 51 15.48 14.50 9.13
CA TRP A 51 16.19 14.10 7.91
C TRP A 51 15.93 12.64 7.56
N THR A 52 15.95 11.74 8.54
CA THR A 52 15.63 10.32 8.33
C THR A 52 14.17 10.15 7.88
N LEU A 53 13.22 10.85 8.49
CA LEU A 53 11.82 10.83 8.06
C LEU A 53 11.64 11.35 6.64
N PHE A 54 12.36 12.42 6.27
CA PHE A 54 12.36 12.92 4.89
C PHE A 54 12.87 11.86 3.91
N LEU A 55 14.00 11.21 4.20
CA LEU A 55 14.55 10.15 3.33
C LEU A 55 13.64 8.93 3.27
N VAL A 56 13.01 8.52 4.38
CA VAL A 56 11.99 7.46 4.41
C VAL A 56 10.83 7.83 3.48
N THR A 57 10.38 9.10 3.52
CA THR A 57 9.33 9.58 2.60
C THR A 57 9.75 9.45 1.15
N VAL A 58 10.97 9.89 0.82
CA VAL A 58 11.53 9.79 -0.54
C VAL A 58 11.62 8.32 -0.97
N CYS A 59 12.08 7.42 -0.10
CA CYS A 59 12.12 5.97 -0.36
C CYS A 59 10.71 5.42 -0.64
N MET A 60 9.73 5.73 0.21
CA MET A 60 8.35 5.24 0.07
C MET A 60 7.70 5.74 -1.22
N VAL A 61 7.82 7.03 -1.53
CA VAL A 61 7.26 7.62 -2.75
C VAL A 61 7.99 7.09 -3.99
N GLY A 62 9.31 6.97 -3.96
CA GLY A 62 10.12 6.45 -5.06
C GLY A 62 9.78 5.00 -5.37
N LEU A 63 9.83 4.12 -4.37
CA LEU A 63 9.53 2.69 -4.54
C LEU A 63 8.09 2.45 -4.97
N ARG A 64 7.12 3.20 -4.41
CA ARG A 64 5.72 3.12 -4.82
C ARG A 64 5.52 3.59 -6.27
N THR A 65 6.13 4.72 -6.66
CA THR A 65 6.06 5.24 -8.04
C THR A 65 6.60 4.20 -9.02
N PHE A 66 7.74 3.59 -8.71
CA PHE A 66 8.31 2.49 -9.47
C PHE A 66 7.34 1.31 -9.56
N ALA A 67 6.81 0.82 -8.44
CA ALA A 67 5.89 -0.31 -8.37
C ALA A 67 4.64 -0.08 -9.21
N MET A 68 4.02 1.11 -9.11
CA MET A 68 2.82 1.46 -9.87
C MET A 68 3.11 1.56 -11.38
N ALA A 69 4.24 2.16 -11.77
CA ALA A 69 4.63 2.21 -13.17
C ALA A 69 4.85 0.80 -13.73
N CYS A 70 5.57 -0.08 -13.03
CA CYS A 70 5.75 -1.48 -13.41
C CYS A 70 4.41 -2.22 -13.52
N ASN A 71 3.52 -2.06 -12.54
CA ASN A 71 2.18 -2.66 -12.58
C ASN A 71 1.42 -2.24 -13.84
N ARG A 72 1.39 -0.94 -14.15
CA ARG A 72 0.71 -0.42 -15.35
C ARG A 72 1.30 -0.94 -16.66
N ILE A 73 2.63 -1.05 -16.73
CA ILE A 73 3.32 -1.55 -17.93
C ILE A 73 3.05 -3.05 -18.11
N ILE A 74 3.22 -3.84 -17.05
CA ILE A 74 3.08 -5.29 -17.06
C ILE A 74 1.63 -5.69 -17.36
N ASP A 75 0.66 -4.95 -16.80
CA ASP A 75 -0.76 -5.26 -16.91
C ASP A 75 -1.46 -4.61 -18.09
N ARG A 76 -0.76 -3.86 -18.94
CA ARG A 76 -1.35 -3.08 -20.04
C ARG A 76 -2.35 -3.86 -20.90
N GLU A 77 -2.01 -5.11 -21.26
CA GLU A 77 -2.91 -5.95 -22.09
C GLU A 77 -4.12 -6.47 -21.32
N ILE A 78 -3.96 -6.79 -20.03
CA ILE A 78 -5.07 -7.19 -19.15
C ILE A 78 -5.99 -5.99 -18.94
N ASP A 79 -5.42 -4.82 -18.67
CA ASP A 79 -6.14 -3.57 -18.45
C ASP A 79 -6.98 -3.17 -19.68
N ALA A 80 -6.46 -3.38 -20.89
CA ALA A 80 -7.18 -3.08 -22.12
C ALA A 80 -8.44 -3.95 -22.33
N ARG A 81 -8.47 -5.14 -21.73
CA ARG A 81 -9.60 -6.09 -21.84
C ARG A 81 -10.62 -5.94 -20.73
N ASN A 82 -10.32 -5.18 -19.67
CA ASN A 82 -11.22 -4.95 -18.55
C ASN A 82 -11.88 -3.57 -18.69
N PRO A 83 -13.23 -3.49 -18.80
CA PRO A 83 -13.95 -2.22 -18.98
C PRO A 83 -13.63 -1.17 -17.91
N ARG A 84 -13.35 -1.61 -16.66
CA ARG A 84 -12.99 -0.72 -15.55
C ARG A 84 -11.63 -0.04 -15.75
N THR A 85 -10.68 -0.70 -16.42
CA THR A 85 -9.29 -0.23 -16.56
C THR A 85 -8.91 0.16 -17.99
N ALA A 86 -9.79 -0.06 -18.97
CA ALA A 86 -9.54 0.27 -20.38
C ALA A 86 -9.26 1.76 -20.64
N HIS A 87 -9.65 2.63 -19.72
CA HIS A 87 -9.42 4.08 -19.82
C HIS A 87 -8.06 4.54 -19.23
N ARG A 88 -7.22 3.63 -18.74
CA ARG A 88 -5.93 3.93 -18.15
C ARG A 88 -4.97 4.53 -19.16
N GLU A 89 -4.07 5.40 -18.72
CA GLU A 89 -3.20 6.24 -19.55
C GLU A 89 -2.30 5.44 -20.52
N LEU A 90 -1.82 4.25 -20.12
CA LEU A 90 -1.02 3.38 -21.00
C LEU A 90 -1.86 2.61 -22.02
N VAL A 91 -3.14 2.36 -21.72
CA VAL A 91 -4.07 1.70 -22.64
C VAL A 91 -4.53 2.68 -23.71
N THR A 92 -4.91 3.88 -23.29
CA THR A 92 -5.40 4.94 -24.20
C THR A 92 -4.27 5.63 -24.98
N GLY A 93 -3.00 5.40 -24.60
CA GLY A 93 -1.85 6.07 -25.23
C GLY A 93 -1.58 7.49 -24.73
N ALA A 94 -2.31 7.98 -23.70
CA ALA A 94 -2.06 9.29 -23.07
C ALA A 94 -0.65 9.39 -22.45
N VAL A 95 -0.08 8.24 -22.04
CA VAL A 95 1.33 8.09 -21.67
C VAL A 95 1.94 6.98 -22.51
N SER A 96 3.11 7.22 -23.11
CA SER A 96 3.81 6.17 -23.86
C SER A 96 4.49 5.17 -22.91
N VAL A 97 4.62 3.91 -23.34
CA VAL A 97 5.35 2.87 -22.59
C VAL A 97 6.79 3.30 -22.30
N ARG A 98 7.44 3.99 -23.26
CA ARG A 98 8.79 4.53 -23.07
C ARG A 98 8.83 5.55 -21.95
N SER A 99 7.88 6.50 -21.91
CA SER A 99 7.78 7.49 -20.83
C SER A 99 7.52 6.83 -19.47
N ALA A 100 6.69 5.78 -19.42
CA ALA A 100 6.43 5.04 -18.19
C ALA A 100 7.69 4.32 -17.68
N TRP A 101 8.46 3.68 -18.55
CA TRP A 101 9.76 3.07 -18.20
C TRP A 101 10.80 4.11 -17.74
N THR A 102 10.86 5.26 -18.41
CA THR A 102 11.74 6.36 -17.98
C THR A 102 11.38 6.85 -16.59
N GLY A 103 10.07 7.05 -16.32
CA GLY A 103 9.60 7.44 -14.99
C GLY A 103 9.87 6.39 -13.92
N ALA A 104 9.69 5.10 -14.23
CA ALA A 104 10.05 4.00 -13.35
C ALA A 104 11.57 3.97 -13.06
N GLY A 105 12.41 4.16 -14.08
CA GLY A 105 13.87 4.22 -13.93
C GLY A 105 14.30 5.38 -13.03
N ILE A 106 13.74 6.58 -13.22
CA ILE A 106 14.00 7.71 -12.34
C ILE A 106 13.56 7.41 -10.90
N ALA A 107 12.37 6.85 -10.72
CA ALA A 107 11.83 6.55 -9.39
C ALA A 107 12.69 5.55 -8.62
N VAL A 108 13.17 4.48 -9.28
CA VAL A 108 14.05 3.50 -8.61
C VAL A 108 15.42 4.08 -8.31
N VAL A 109 15.98 4.94 -9.17
CA VAL A 109 17.24 5.63 -8.89
C VAL A 109 17.11 6.57 -7.69
N VAL A 110 16.02 7.33 -7.60
CA VAL A 110 15.71 8.19 -6.45
C VAL A 110 15.57 7.36 -5.18
N PHE A 111 14.88 6.21 -5.23
CA PHE A 111 14.76 5.27 -4.12
C PHE A 111 16.12 4.76 -3.66
N LEU A 112 16.97 4.27 -4.58
CA LEU A 112 18.31 3.76 -4.26
C LEU A 112 19.21 4.85 -3.69
N GLY A 113 19.16 6.07 -4.24
CA GLY A 113 19.90 7.22 -3.73
C GLY A 113 19.49 7.60 -2.31
N ALA A 114 18.18 7.63 -2.02
CA ALA A 114 17.69 7.89 -0.67
C ALA A 114 18.07 6.76 0.31
N ALA A 115 17.99 5.49 -0.13
CA ALA A 115 18.41 4.34 0.67
C ALA A 115 19.93 4.40 1.00
N ALA A 116 20.76 4.83 0.06
CA ALA A 116 22.20 5.01 0.27
C ALA A 116 22.50 6.14 1.28
N LEU A 117 21.70 7.20 1.31
CA LEU A 117 21.83 8.29 2.27
C LEU A 117 21.31 7.94 3.67
N LEU A 118 20.49 6.91 3.82
CA LEU A 118 20.02 6.42 5.11
C LEU A 118 21.13 5.64 5.83
N ASN A 119 21.44 4.45 5.35
CA ASN A 119 22.55 3.64 5.87
C ASN A 119 22.92 2.50 4.90
N PRO A 120 24.12 1.86 5.07
CA PRO A 120 24.58 0.79 4.18
C PRO A 120 23.63 -0.42 4.12
N LEU A 121 22.95 -0.77 5.23
CA LEU A 121 22.02 -1.90 5.28
C LEU A 121 20.78 -1.62 4.43
N CYS A 122 20.22 -0.41 4.48
CA CYS A 122 19.12 0.01 3.63
C CYS A 122 19.49 -0.11 2.14
N LEU A 123 20.67 0.32 1.75
CA LEU A 123 21.14 0.18 0.36
C LEU A 123 21.33 -1.30 -0.02
N ALA A 124 21.93 -2.10 0.83
CA ALA A 124 22.16 -3.52 0.57
C ALA A 124 20.84 -4.31 0.40
N LEU A 125 19.79 -3.95 1.16
CA LEU A 125 18.47 -4.58 1.10
C LEU A 125 17.54 -3.96 0.06
N ALA A 126 17.88 -2.80 -0.50
CA ALA A 126 17.04 -2.10 -1.48
C ALA A 126 16.67 -2.97 -2.71
N PRO A 127 17.58 -3.77 -3.32
CA PRO A 127 17.20 -4.69 -4.39
C PRO A 127 16.13 -5.71 -3.96
N LEU A 128 16.21 -6.20 -2.71
CA LEU A 128 15.23 -7.14 -2.17
C LEU A 128 13.84 -6.49 -2.01
N ALA A 129 13.79 -5.17 -1.77
CA ALA A 129 12.54 -4.42 -1.76
C ALA A 129 11.98 -4.18 -3.17
N VAL A 130 12.84 -4.01 -4.19
CA VAL A 130 12.42 -3.78 -5.59
C VAL A 130 11.83 -5.04 -6.23
N VAL A 131 12.39 -6.22 -5.94
CA VAL A 131 11.95 -7.49 -6.56
C VAL A 131 10.45 -7.77 -6.39
N PRO A 132 9.86 -7.72 -5.19
CA PRO A 132 8.43 -7.95 -4.99
C PRO A 132 7.55 -6.95 -5.75
N MET A 133 8.02 -5.71 -5.96
CA MET A 133 7.27 -4.69 -6.70
C MET A 133 7.13 -5.03 -8.19
N VAL A 134 8.09 -5.77 -8.75
CA VAL A 134 8.02 -6.28 -10.12
C VAL A 134 7.28 -7.61 -10.19
N VAL A 135 7.46 -8.48 -9.20
CA VAL A 135 6.87 -9.84 -9.20
C VAL A 135 5.36 -9.81 -8.97
N TYR A 136 4.88 -8.93 -8.08
CA TYR A 136 3.48 -8.89 -7.70
C TYR A 136 2.50 -8.74 -8.89
N PRO A 137 2.73 -7.87 -9.90
CA PRO A 137 1.83 -7.77 -11.05
C PRO A 137 1.73 -9.04 -11.88
N TYR A 138 2.79 -9.86 -11.90
CA TYR A 138 2.77 -11.16 -12.55
C TYR A 138 1.95 -12.20 -11.78
N GLY A 139 1.74 -12.02 -10.47
CA GLY A 139 1.04 -12.96 -9.60
C GLY A 139 -0.26 -13.47 -10.19
N LYS A 140 -1.09 -12.58 -10.74
CA LYS A 140 -2.39 -12.90 -11.36
C LYS A 140 -2.31 -13.79 -12.60
N ARG A 141 -1.11 -14.09 -13.13
CA ARG A 141 -0.88 -14.99 -14.25
C ARG A 141 -0.61 -16.42 -13.80
N PHE A 142 0.00 -16.62 -12.63
CA PHE A 142 0.40 -17.95 -12.18
C PHE A 142 -0.27 -18.42 -10.87
N THR A 143 -0.76 -17.52 -10.01
CA THR A 143 -1.40 -17.92 -8.74
C THR A 143 -2.80 -17.29 -8.57
N ASN A 144 -3.67 -18.00 -7.84
CA ASN A 144 -4.98 -17.45 -7.42
C ASN A 144 -4.87 -16.52 -6.21
N PHE A 145 -3.66 -16.36 -5.62
CA PHE A 145 -3.41 -15.56 -4.42
C PHE A 145 -2.48 -14.36 -4.68
N PRO A 146 -2.69 -13.53 -5.75
CA PRO A 146 -1.87 -12.35 -6.01
C PRO A 146 -1.93 -11.35 -4.86
N HIS A 147 -3.04 -11.33 -4.10
CA HIS A 147 -3.26 -10.49 -2.93
C HIS A 147 -2.22 -10.74 -1.83
N ALA A 148 -1.81 -12.00 -1.61
CA ALA A 148 -0.76 -12.34 -0.64
C ALA A 148 0.61 -11.81 -1.08
N ILE A 149 0.92 -11.88 -2.39
CA ILE A 149 2.18 -11.32 -2.93
C ILE A 149 2.19 -9.80 -2.76
N LEU A 150 1.06 -9.13 -3.03
CA LEU A 150 0.91 -7.69 -2.78
C LEU A 150 1.12 -7.38 -1.30
N GLY A 151 0.47 -8.14 -0.41
CA GLY A 151 0.63 -7.97 1.04
C GLY A 151 2.09 -8.08 1.49
N LEU A 152 2.81 -9.13 1.06
CA LEU A 152 4.24 -9.28 1.35
C LEU A 152 5.08 -8.11 0.83
N ALA A 153 4.79 -7.61 -0.37
CA ALA A 153 5.46 -6.44 -0.92
C ALA A 153 5.24 -5.18 -0.05
N GLN A 154 4.03 -5.01 0.50
CA GLN A 154 3.70 -3.86 1.35
C GLN A 154 4.27 -3.97 2.77
N ALA A 155 4.48 -5.20 3.28
CA ALA A 155 5.12 -5.43 4.58
C ALA A 155 6.55 -4.84 4.68
N ILE A 156 7.22 -4.67 3.54
CA ILE A 156 8.58 -4.10 3.45
C ILE A 156 8.61 -2.64 3.92
N GLY A 157 7.52 -1.89 3.76
CA GLY A 157 7.48 -0.46 4.13
C GLY A 157 7.83 -0.19 5.59
N PRO A 158 7.09 -0.73 6.57
CA PRO A 158 7.42 -0.58 7.98
C PRO A 158 8.79 -1.16 8.37
N ILE A 159 9.15 -2.33 7.81
CA ILE A 159 10.44 -2.96 8.07
C ILE A 159 11.59 -2.05 7.59
N GLY A 160 11.50 -1.55 6.36
CA GLY A 160 12.49 -0.64 5.79
C GLY A 160 12.59 0.68 6.56
N ALA A 161 11.46 1.22 7.03
CA ALA A 161 11.44 2.46 7.82
C ALA A 161 12.13 2.29 9.19
N TRP A 162 11.97 1.15 9.83
CA TRP A 162 12.71 0.81 11.06
C TRP A 162 14.21 0.68 10.80
N LEU A 163 14.60 -0.10 9.79
CA LEU A 163 15.99 -0.24 9.37
C LEU A 163 16.64 1.11 9.01
N ALA A 164 15.86 2.03 8.44
CA ALA A 164 16.33 3.38 8.13
C ALA A 164 16.76 4.17 9.36
N VAL A 165 16.13 3.93 10.50
CA VAL A 165 16.43 4.60 11.78
C VAL A 165 17.57 3.91 12.50
N THR A 166 17.49 2.59 12.66
CA THR A 166 18.39 1.84 13.57
C THR A 166 19.61 1.26 12.86
N GLY A 167 19.54 1.01 11.56
CA GLY A 167 20.53 0.22 10.84
C GLY A 167 20.58 -1.26 11.26
N GLU A 168 19.60 -1.72 12.04
CA GLU A 168 19.57 -3.06 12.64
C GLU A 168 18.24 -3.75 12.38
N TRP A 169 18.25 -5.08 12.36
CA TRP A 169 17.05 -5.90 12.25
C TRP A 169 16.23 -5.87 13.54
N SER A 170 14.91 -5.81 13.42
CA SER A 170 13.99 -5.89 14.55
C SER A 170 12.78 -6.77 14.23
N TRP A 171 12.41 -7.63 15.17
CA TRP A 171 11.18 -8.39 15.11
C TRP A 171 9.94 -7.52 15.29
N ASP A 172 10.03 -6.40 16.02
CA ASP A 172 8.93 -5.44 16.18
C ASP A 172 8.53 -4.86 14.82
N ALA A 173 9.54 -4.50 14.01
CA ALA A 173 9.34 -4.05 12.65
C ALA A 173 8.68 -5.11 11.75
N VAL A 174 9.07 -6.37 11.92
CA VAL A 174 8.50 -7.50 11.17
C VAL A 174 7.05 -7.72 11.56
N ILE A 175 6.70 -7.69 12.86
CA ILE A 175 5.33 -7.83 13.33
C ILE A 175 4.44 -6.74 12.74
N LEU A 176 4.88 -5.47 12.79
CA LEU A 176 4.13 -4.36 12.18
C LEU A 176 4.05 -4.51 10.66
N GLY A 177 5.15 -4.89 10.00
CA GLY A 177 5.18 -5.16 8.57
C GLY A 177 4.19 -6.25 8.17
N LEU A 178 4.14 -7.37 8.88
CA LEU A 178 3.19 -8.45 8.66
C LEU A 178 1.75 -7.99 8.90
N ALA A 179 1.49 -7.19 9.95
CA ALA A 179 0.17 -6.62 10.20
C ALA A 179 -0.31 -5.80 8.99
N VAL A 180 0.56 -4.93 8.45
CA VAL A 180 0.26 -4.10 7.27
C VAL A 180 0.09 -4.97 6.02
N GLY A 181 0.96 -5.95 5.82
CA GLY A 181 0.89 -6.85 4.68
C GLY A 181 -0.40 -7.68 4.65
N VAL A 182 -0.78 -8.27 5.78
CA VAL A 182 -2.03 -9.04 5.91
C VAL A 182 -3.25 -8.14 5.70
N TRP A 183 -3.26 -6.95 6.27
CA TRP A 183 -4.32 -5.97 6.08
C TRP A 183 -4.48 -5.56 4.62
N ILE A 184 -3.38 -5.21 3.94
CA ILE A 184 -3.41 -4.77 2.54
C ILE A 184 -3.83 -5.93 1.63
N GLY A 185 -3.31 -7.14 1.85
CA GLY A 185 -3.79 -8.33 1.14
C GLY A 185 -5.29 -8.58 1.36
N GLY A 186 -5.78 -8.33 2.58
CA GLY A 186 -7.19 -8.48 2.94
C GLY A 186 -8.11 -7.49 2.22
N PHE A 187 -7.80 -6.22 2.21
CA PHE A 187 -8.65 -5.26 1.52
C PHE A 187 -8.52 -5.36 -0.02
N ASP A 188 -7.39 -5.85 -0.54
CA ASP A 188 -7.25 -6.13 -1.97
C ASP A 188 -8.15 -7.30 -2.42
N LEU A 189 -8.46 -8.26 -1.52
CA LEU A 189 -9.50 -9.27 -1.77
C LEU A 189 -10.87 -8.63 -2.02
N ILE A 190 -11.23 -7.61 -1.20
CA ILE A 190 -12.49 -6.85 -1.39
C ILE A 190 -12.45 -6.13 -2.73
N PHE A 191 -11.34 -5.44 -3.02
CA PHE A 191 -11.19 -4.66 -4.24
C PHE A 191 -11.28 -5.52 -5.50
N ALA A 192 -10.69 -6.71 -5.51
CA ALA A 192 -10.73 -7.64 -6.63
C ALA A 192 -12.14 -8.18 -6.94
N CYS A 193 -13.09 -8.09 -6.00
CA CYS A 193 -14.46 -8.53 -6.24
C CYS A 193 -15.16 -7.78 -7.40
N GLN A 194 -14.74 -6.55 -7.71
CA GLN A 194 -15.33 -5.78 -8.82
C GLN A 194 -14.87 -6.27 -10.21
N ASP A 195 -13.77 -7.01 -10.28
CA ASP A 195 -13.18 -7.48 -11.54
C ASP A 195 -13.54 -8.94 -11.89
N VAL A 196 -14.32 -9.64 -11.06
CA VAL A 196 -14.60 -11.08 -11.17
C VAL A 196 -15.07 -11.50 -12.56
N GLN A 197 -15.95 -10.73 -13.20
CA GLN A 197 -16.47 -11.06 -14.53
C GLN A 197 -15.39 -10.94 -15.60
N ALA A 198 -14.62 -9.86 -15.58
CA ALA A 198 -13.51 -9.62 -16.50
C ALA A 198 -12.38 -10.64 -16.27
N ASP A 199 -12.03 -10.92 -15.02
CA ASP A 199 -11.00 -11.89 -14.65
C ASP A 199 -11.34 -13.30 -15.17
N ARG A 200 -12.57 -13.75 -14.96
CA ARG A 200 -13.04 -15.05 -15.47
C ARG A 200 -13.04 -15.13 -16.98
N ALA A 201 -13.51 -14.07 -17.65
CA ALA A 201 -13.60 -14.02 -19.12
C ALA A 201 -12.22 -14.06 -19.79
N HIS A 202 -11.17 -13.55 -19.11
CA HIS A 202 -9.82 -13.42 -19.68
C HIS A 202 -8.78 -14.33 -19.00
N GLY A 203 -9.20 -15.27 -18.14
CA GLY A 203 -8.30 -16.22 -17.47
C GLY A 203 -7.34 -15.58 -16.47
N VAL A 204 -7.66 -14.38 -15.96
CA VAL A 204 -6.89 -13.71 -14.91
C VAL A 204 -7.19 -14.37 -13.56
N LYS A 205 -6.14 -14.70 -12.82
CA LYS A 205 -6.26 -15.43 -11.55
C LYS A 205 -6.42 -14.48 -10.37
N SER A 206 -7.47 -14.70 -9.59
CA SER A 206 -7.71 -14.02 -8.31
C SER A 206 -8.56 -14.92 -7.40
N VAL A 207 -8.55 -14.67 -6.10
CA VAL A 207 -9.39 -15.42 -5.14
C VAL A 207 -10.88 -15.30 -5.52
N PRO A 208 -11.44 -14.10 -5.77
CA PRO A 208 -12.85 -14.00 -6.11
C PRO A 208 -13.19 -14.60 -7.48
N ALA A 209 -12.29 -14.58 -8.46
CA ALA A 209 -12.51 -15.22 -9.75
C ALA A 209 -12.56 -16.75 -9.63
N ARG A 210 -11.67 -17.34 -8.82
CA ARG A 210 -11.56 -18.79 -8.66
C ARG A 210 -12.56 -19.37 -7.67
N PHE A 211 -12.71 -18.73 -6.47
CA PHE A 211 -13.46 -19.29 -5.35
C PHE A 211 -14.78 -18.53 -5.08
N GLY A 212 -15.03 -17.45 -5.80
CA GLY A 212 -16.22 -16.62 -5.66
C GLY A 212 -16.07 -15.46 -4.67
N ILE A 213 -16.98 -14.49 -4.79
CA ILE A 213 -17.03 -13.29 -3.95
C ILE A 213 -17.16 -13.65 -2.44
N PRO A 214 -18.03 -14.61 -2.02
CA PRO A 214 -18.12 -14.97 -0.62
C PRO A 214 -16.80 -15.41 -0.01
N ALA A 215 -16.00 -16.21 -0.73
CA ALA A 215 -14.69 -16.67 -0.26
C ALA A 215 -13.70 -15.51 -0.10
N ALA A 216 -13.69 -14.55 -1.04
CA ALA A 216 -12.86 -13.35 -0.94
C ALA A 216 -13.23 -12.50 0.29
N LEU A 217 -14.53 -12.27 0.53
CA LEU A 217 -14.98 -11.51 1.69
C LEU A 217 -14.70 -12.20 3.03
N TRP A 218 -14.78 -13.55 3.08
CA TRP A 218 -14.34 -14.30 4.25
C TRP A 218 -12.84 -14.23 4.48
N GLY A 219 -12.06 -14.32 3.40
CA GLY A 219 -10.60 -14.09 3.44
C GLY A 219 -10.24 -12.71 3.97
N ALA A 220 -10.95 -11.66 3.52
CA ALA A 220 -10.75 -10.30 4.01
C ALA A 220 -11.09 -10.16 5.51
N ARG A 221 -12.17 -10.79 5.99
CA ARG A 221 -12.51 -10.82 7.43
C ARG A 221 -11.44 -11.54 8.25
N ALA A 222 -10.98 -12.69 7.77
CA ALA A 222 -9.90 -13.42 8.43
C ALA A 222 -8.61 -12.57 8.49
N SER A 223 -8.28 -11.85 7.41
CA SER A 223 -7.16 -10.90 7.38
C SER A 223 -7.32 -9.79 8.41
N ALA A 224 -8.52 -9.22 8.58
CA ALA A 224 -8.77 -8.18 9.59
C ALA A 224 -8.56 -8.71 11.03
N VAL A 225 -8.99 -9.95 11.31
CA VAL A 225 -8.75 -10.59 12.61
C VAL A 225 -7.26 -10.83 12.85
N VAL A 226 -6.54 -11.38 11.85
CA VAL A 226 -5.09 -11.62 11.96
C VAL A 226 -4.34 -10.30 12.12
N THR A 227 -4.69 -9.26 11.33
CA THR A 227 -4.11 -7.92 11.46
C THR A 227 -4.31 -7.36 12.86
N THR A 228 -5.51 -7.47 13.41
CA THR A 228 -5.79 -7.04 14.79
C THR A 228 -4.91 -7.77 15.80
N GLY A 229 -4.78 -9.10 15.67
CA GLY A 229 -3.90 -9.89 16.53
C GLY A 229 -2.44 -9.48 16.43
N LEU A 230 -1.95 -9.21 15.23
CA LEU A 230 -0.57 -8.72 15.00
C LEU A 230 -0.35 -7.31 15.57
N LEU A 231 -1.34 -6.41 15.46
CA LEU A 231 -1.27 -5.07 16.05
C LEU A 231 -1.33 -5.12 17.58
N VAL A 232 -2.11 -6.03 18.17
CA VAL A 232 -2.08 -6.31 19.61
C VAL A 232 -0.70 -6.82 20.03
N TRP A 233 -0.13 -7.77 19.29
CA TRP A 233 1.21 -8.27 19.56
C TRP A 233 2.26 -7.16 19.45
N TYR A 234 2.21 -6.35 18.41
CA TYR A 234 3.08 -5.18 18.26
C TYR A 234 2.97 -4.22 19.45
N ALA A 235 1.73 -3.91 19.89
CA ALA A 235 1.49 -3.06 21.04
C ALA A 235 2.13 -3.62 22.34
N LEU A 236 2.04 -4.94 22.54
CA LEU A 236 2.60 -5.59 23.72
C LEU A 236 4.14 -5.59 23.73
N VAL A 237 4.78 -5.88 22.57
CA VAL A 237 6.25 -5.95 22.50
C VAL A 237 6.92 -4.57 22.51
N THR A 238 6.19 -3.52 22.08
CA THR A 238 6.67 -2.12 22.12
C THR A 238 6.24 -1.36 23.37
N ASP A 239 5.59 -2.05 24.33
CA ASP A 239 5.01 -1.42 25.53
C ASP A 239 4.13 -0.22 25.22
N ALA A 240 3.29 -0.32 24.17
CA ALA A 240 2.47 0.77 23.71
C ALA A 240 1.51 1.30 24.79
N GLY A 241 1.35 2.62 24.86
CA GLY A 241 0.53 3.28 25.87
C GLY A 241 -0.96 3.41 25.46
N LEU A 242 -1.69 4.17 26.26
CA LEU A 242 -3.15 4.28 26.16
C LEU A 242 -3.64 4.78 24.79
N PHE A 243 -2.94 5.73 24.18
CA PHE A 243 -3.37 6.31 22.90
C PHE A 243 -3.29 5.28 21.76
N PHE A 244 -2.23 4.45 21.73
CA PHE A 244 -2.12 3.37 20.75
C PHE A 244 -3.27 2.37 20.89
N TRP A 245 -3.56 1.93 22.12
CA TRP A 245 -4.68 1.01 22.40
C TRP A 245 -6.03 1.61 22.00
N THR A 246 -6.23 2.91 22.24
CA THR A 246 -7.45 3.63 21.81
C THR A 246 -7.54 3.61 20.27
N GLY A 247 -6.44 3.91 19.57
CA GLY A 247 -6.37 3.83 18.11
C GLY A 247 -6.71 2.44 17.59
N LEU A 248 -6.21 1.40 18.24
CA LEU A 248 -6.49 0.01 17.88
C LEU A 248 -7.98 -0.34 18.03
N VAL A 249 -8.63 0.11 19.10
CA VAL A 249 -10.09 -0.08 19.28
C VAL A 249 -10.87 0.61 18.16
N ILE A 250 -10.48 1.83 17.77
CA ILE A 250 -11.12 2.55 16.65
C ILE A 250 -10.89 1.81 15.33
N VAL A 251 -9.69 1.27 15.10
CA VAL A 251 -9.37 0.45 13.91
C VAL A 251 -10.23 -0.81 13.84
N VAL A 252 -10.43 -1.51 14.96
CA VAL A 252 -11.31 -2.68 15.03
C VAL A 252 -12.75 -2.30 14.69
N ALA A 253 -13.25 -1.19 15.25
CA ALA A 253 -14.59 -0.68 14.91
C ALA A 253 -14.70 -0.34 13.41
N ALA A 254 -13.65 0.24 12.82
CA ALA A 254 -13.60 0.53 11.39
C ALA A 254 -13.60 -0.74 10.53
N PHE A 255 -12.89 -1.81 10.93
CA PHE A 255 -12.98 -3.13 10.28
C PHE A 255 -14.40 -3.71 10.36
N CYS A 256 -15.03 -3.64 11.52
CA CYS A 256 -16.43 -4.08 11.66
C CYS A 256 -17.36 -3.31 10.72
N TYR A 257 -17.18 -1.99 10.62
CA TYR A 257 -17.93 -1.16 9.68
C TYR A 257 -17.66 -1.55 8.23
N GLU A 258 -16.39 -1.67 7.81
CA GLU A 258 -15.99 -2.06 6.45
C GLU A 258 -16.69 -3.35 6.02
N HIS A 259 -16.61 -4.39 6.85
CA HIS A 259 -17.19 -5.69 6.56
C HIS A 259 -18.72 -5.73 6.66
N SER A 260 -19.34 -4.74 7.30
CA SER A 260 -20.80 -4.61 7.36
C SER A 260 -21.40 -4.01 6.07
N ILE A 261 -20.65 -3.12 5.40
CA ILE A 261 -21.14 -2.38 4.22
C ILE A 261 -20.88 -3.10 2.88
N VAL A 262 -20.03 -4.15 2.85
CA VAL A 262 -19.76 -4.94 1.65
C VAL A 262 -20.34 -6.34 1.83
N LYS A 263 -21.26 -6.72 0.92
CA LYS A 263 -21.95 -8.01 0.94
C LYS A 263 -21.75 -8.74 -0.39
N PRO A 264 -21.85 -10.08 -0.42
CA PRO A 264 -21.64 -10.85 -1.67
C PRO A 264 -22.58 -10.45 -2.83
N HIS A 265 -23.78 -9.98 -2.49
CA HIS A 265 -24.82 -9.57 -3.45
C HIS A 265 -24.93 -8.06 -3.61
N ASP A 266 -24.18 -7.26 -2.83
CA ASP A 266 -24.16 -5.80 -2.90
C ASP A 266 -22.72 -5.26 -2.73
N LEU A 267 -22.13 -4.88 -3.86
CA LEU A 267 -20.80 -4.27 -3.96
C LEU A 267 -20.85 -2.76 -4.17
N SER A 268 -22.03 -2.13 -4.08
CA SER A 268 -22.23 -0.70 -4.39
C SER A 268 -21.37 0.22 -3.51
N ARG A 269 -21.04 -0.21 -2.29
CA ARG A 269 -20.22 0.55 -1.32
C ARG A 269 -18.75 0.11 -1.27
N LEU A 270 -18.30 -0.71 -2.24
CA LEU A 270 -16.94 -1.24 -2.28
C LEU A 270 -15.89 -0.12 -2.31
N ASN A 271 -16.09 0.93 -3.11
CA ASN A 271 -15.16 2.06 -3.17
C ASN A 271 -15.04 2.80 -1.83
N ARG A 272 -16.15 2.92 -1.06
CA ARG A 272 -16.12 3.50 0.29
C ARG A 272 -15.31 2.60 1.24
N ALA A 273 -15.54 1.30 1.22
CA ALA A 273 -14.78 0.34 2.01
C ALA A 273 -13.28 0.45 1.68
N PHE A 274 -12.94 0.38 0.40
CA PHE A 274 -11.55 0.35 -0.04
C PHE A 274 -10.80 1.67 0.23
N PHE A 275 -11.35 2.82 -0.20
CA PHE A 275 -10.61 4.09 -0.11
C PHE A 275 -10.83 4.81 1.22
N THR A 276 -12.09 5.03 1.60
CA THR A 276 -12.39 5.89 2.75
C THR A 276 -12.08 5.18 4.06
N THR A 277 -12.53 3.94 4.22
CA THR A 277 -12.36 3.22 5.49
C THR A 277 -10.89 2.86 5.71
N ASN A 278 -10.18 2.35 4.68
CA ASN A 278 -8.78 2.00 4.83
C ASN A 278 -7.87 3.22 4.98
N GLY A 279 -8.19 4.35 4.32
CA GLY A 279 -7.51 5.62 4.58
C GLY A 279 -7.69 6.09 6.01
N PHE A 280 -8.91 6.00 6.53
CA PHE A 280 -9.22 6.32 7.93
C PHE A 280 -8.46 5.42 8.91
N ILE A 281 -8.41 4.10 8.67
CA ILE A 281 -7.67 3.13 9.49
C ILE A 281 -6.18 3.51 9.59
N GLY A 282 -5.53 3.73 8.45
CA GLY A 282 -4.10 4.04 8.42
C GLY A 282 -3.77 5.35 9.14
N ILE A 283 -4.54 6.41 8.87
CA ILE A 283 -4.33 7.73 9.51
C ILE A 283 -4.62 7.66 11.01
N THR A 284 -5.70 7.00 11.42
CA THR A 284 -6.08 6.89 12.84
C THR A 284 -5.01 6.16 13.64
N LEU A 285 -4.54 5.00 13.16
CA LEU A 285 -3.50 4.26 13.87
C LEU A 285 -2.21 5.08 13.98
N PHE A 286 -1.80 5.75 12.90
CA PHE A 286 -0.62 6.61 12.92
C PHE A 286 -0.76 7.78 13.90
N VAL A 287 -1.86 8.51 13.86
CA VAL A 287 -2.09 9.67 14.76
C VAL A 287 -2.09 9.22 16.22
N CYS A 288 -2.77 8.12 16.52
CA CYS A 288 -2.80 7.57 17.87
C CYS A 288 -1.42 7.06 18.31
N ALA A 289 -0.66 6.41 17.42
CA ALA A 289 0.72 6.00 17.70
C ALA A 289 1.64 7.20 17.96
N LEU A 290 1.55 8.24 17.14
CA LEU A 290 2.32 9.47 17.32
C LEU A 290 1.99 10.15 18.65
N LEU A 291 0.71 10.32 18.99
CA LEU A 291 0.28 10.88 20.26
C LEU A 291 0.80 10.06 21.45
N ASP A 292 0.74 8.74 21.34
CA ASP A 292 1.25 7.83 22.36
C ASP A 292 2.74 8.04 22.61
N LEU A 293 3.53 8.10 21.55
CA LEU A 293 4.98 8.30 21.62
C LEU A 293 5.34 9.70 22.18
N LEU A 294 4.63 10.74 21.76
CA LEU A 294 4.85 12.12 22.26
C LEU A 294 4.56 12.23 23.76
N VAL A 295 3.45 11.66 24.23
CA VAL A 295 3.10 11.66 25.67
C VAL A 295 4.11 10.84 26.49
N ARG A 296 4.71 9.80 25.91
CA ARG A 296 5.73 8.97 26.52
C ARG A 296 7.14 9.56 26.43
N GLY A 297 7.29 10.75 25.84
CA GLY A 297 8.54 11.53 25.86
C GLY A 297 9.35 11.48 24.56
N LEU A 298 8.73 11.14 23.43
CA LEU A 298 9.34 11.42 22.12
C LEU A 298 9.39 12.93 21.92
N THR A 299 10.55 13.47 21.59
CA THR A 299 10.77 14.91 21.41
C THR A 299 11.01 15.25 19.93
N PRO A 300 10.52 16.43 19.46
CA PRO A 300 10.75 16.89 18.08
C PRO A 300 12.21 17.17 17.77
#